data_42e7910c96dc30552a19f5574f5cf1ba
#
_entry.id   42e7910c96dc30552a19f5574f5cf1ba
#
_cell.length_a   1.000
_cell.length_b   1.000
_cell.length_c   1.000
_cell.angle_alpha   90.00
_cell.angle_beta   90.00
_cell.angle_gamma   90.00
#
_symmetry.space_group_name_H-M   'P 1'
#
loop_
_entity.id
_entity.type
_entity.pdbx_description
1 polymer ?
#
loop_
_entity_poly.entity_id
_entity_poly.type
_entity_poly.pdbx_seq_one_letter_code
_entity_poly.pdbx_strand_id
1 'polypeptide(L)'
;MYLSFFNLSEMPFTLTPNTEFFCALEPHHEAMQVLTTALEMGEGFIKVTGEVGTGKTLLCRKLLNQIEEDYFVAYLPNSYLSPEELRWAIAVELGMEVDKTLDQQSLSQQINHYLLELQEDNERVVLLIDEAQCLSWDTLEALRLFTNLETETEKLIQVVLFGQPELDEKLANSKVRQLRQRISFSYSLRAMTASEVIYYINHRLQVAGFNQPLLFTNRLGLKIARASRGIPRLVNILCHKALLQAYGEGLNKVTPRHVHLAIADTEDCKKHHANHYWAYSLLAISVFAIAVMWLWRQWL
;
A
#
# COMPACT_ATOMS: atom_id res chain seq x y z
N MET A 1 -8.25 -3.20 27.25
CA MET A 1 -8.22 -4.50 27.96
C MET A 1 -6.80 -4.82 28.45
N TYR A 2 -5.75 -4.90 27.61
CA TYR A 2 -4.36 -5.16 28.06
C TYR A 2 -3.51 -3.90 28.26
N LEU A 3 -4.01 -2.71 27.97
CA LEU A 3 -3.24 -1.46 28.01
C LEU A 3 -2.65 -1.18 29.39
N SER A 4 -3.49 -1.15 30.42
CA SER A 4 -3.04 -0.92 31.81
C SER A 4 -2.11 -2.04 32.30
N PHE A 5 -2.30 -3.27 31.84
CA PHE A 5 -1.45 -4.40 32.22
C PHE A 5 0.00 -4.26 31.71
N PHE A 6 0.17 -3.76 30.47
CA PHE A 6 1.48 -3.53 29.87
C PHE A 6 1.95 -2.07 30.02
N ASN A 7 1.25 -1.22 30.79
CA ASN A 7 1.53 0.21 30.92
C ASN A 7 1.61 0.94 29.58
N LEU A 8 0.62 0.66 28.70
CA LEU A 8 0.46 1.31 27.41
C LEU A 8 -0.60 2.41 27.52
N SER A 9 -0.37 3.57 26.89
CA SER A 9 -1.34 4.65 26.78
C SER A 9 -2.42 4.36 25.74
N GLU A 10 -2.04 3.69 24.64
CA GLU A 10 -2.94 3.34 23.56
C GLU A 10 -2.54 2.01 22.88
N MET A 11 -3.37 1.55 21.91
CA MET A 11 -3.10 0.28 21.24
C MET A 11 -1.96 0.39 20.23
N PRO A 12 -0.81 -0.29 20.45
CA PRO A 12 0.35 -0.16 19.56
C PRO A 12 0.14 -0.78 18.18
N PHE A 13 -0.69 -1.82 18.06
CA PHE A 13 -0.81 -2.63 16.84
C PHE A 13 -2.24 -2.60 16.26
N THR A 14 -2.78 -1.39 16.07
CA THR A 14 -4.05 -1.18 15.37
C THR A 14 -3.91 -1.39 13.87
N LEU A 15 -5.01 -1.77 13.20
CA LEU A 15 -5.06 -1.93 11.75
C LEU A 15 -5.54 -0.66 11.04
N THR A 16 -6.13 0.27 11.76
CA THR A 16 -6.56 1.56 11.24
C THR A 16 -5.35 2.42 10.90
N PRO A 17 -5.29 3.03 9.71
CA PRO A 17 -4.21 3.93 9.33
C PRO A 17 -4.19 5.16 10.26
N ASN A 18 -3.19 5.23 11.14
CA ASN A 18 -2.93 6.37 12.01
C ASN A 18 -1.55 6.92 11.71
N THR A 19 -1.49 8.20 11.32
CA THR A 19 -0.25 8.89 10.93
C THR A 19 0.69 9.14 12.10
N GLU A 20 0.20 9.18 13.34
CA GLU A 20 1.04 9.28 14.54
C GLU A 20 1.94 8.04 14.73
N PHE A 21 1.43 6.86 14.34
CA PHE A 21 2.19 5.62 14.34
C PHE A 21 3.00 5.39 13.05
N PHE A 22 3.10 6.39 12.20
CA PHE A 22 3.89 6.26 10.97
C PHE A 22 5.37 6.07 11.30
N CYS A 23 5.86 4.89 10.98
CA CYS A 23 7.27 4.55 11.08
C CYS A 23 7.92 4.82 9.72
N ALA A 24 8.62 5.93 9.60
CA ALA A 24 9.32 6.31 8.37
C ALA A 24 10.54 5.40 8.17
N LEU A 25 10.34 4.24 7.57
CA LEU A 25 11.39 3.34 7.14
C LEU A 25 11.95 3.77 5.78
N GLU A 26 13.12 3.28 5.43
CA GLU A 26 13.81 3.63 4.18
C GLU A 26 12.91 3.54 2.93
N PRO A 27 12.10 2.46 2.70
CA PRO A 27 11.20 2.40 1.54
C PRO A 27 10.15 3.51 1.49
N HIS A 28 9.68 3.98 2.67
CA HIS A 28 8.72 5.07 2.74
C HIS A 28 9.38 6.42 2.46
N HIS A 29 10.63 6.62 2.91
CA HIS A 29 11.41 7.81 2.58
C HIS A 29 11.71 7.89 1.08
N GLU A 30 12.18 6.80 0.48
CA GLU A 30 12.45 6.73 -0.95
C GLU A 30 11.18 6.99 -1.77
N ALA A 31 10.05 6.35 -1.40
CA ALA A 31 8.78 6.57 -2.06
C ALA A 31 8.33 8.03 -1.97
N MET A 32 8.45 8.65 -0.78
CA MET A 32 8.10 10.05 -0.57
C MET A 32 8.99 10.97 -1.40
N GLN A 33 10.29 10.69 -1.45
CA GLN A 33 11.26 11.46 -2.26
C GLN A 33 10.92 11.40 -3.75
N VAL A 34 10.60 10.21 -4.28
CA VAL A 34 10.15 10.04 -5.67
C VAL A 34 8.89 10.84 -5.93
N LEU A 35 7.89 10.78 -5.02
CA LEU A 35 6.64 11.47 -5.15
C LEU A 35 6.81 12.99 -5.16
N THR A 36 7.51 13.56 -4.17
CA THR A 36 7.73 15.00 -4.08
C THR A 36 8.53 15.53 -5.26
N THR A 37 9.63 14.85 -5.62
CA THR A 37 10.45 15.24 -6.78
C THR A 37 9.63 15.22 -8.08
N ALA A 38 8.82 14.18 -8.29
CA ALA A 38 8.00 14.09 -9.51
C ALA A 38 6.91 15.17 -9.56
N LEU A 39 6.29 15.51 -8.42
CA LEU A 39 5.33 16.61 -8.32
C LEU A 39 5.99 17.97 -8.59
N GLU A 40 7.15 18.23 -8.01
CA GLU A 40 7.92 19.45 -8.25
C GLU A 40 8.33 19.63 -9.72
N MET A 41 8.65 18.52 -10.41
CA MET A 41 8.98 18.50 -11.84
C MET A 41 7.77 18.70 -12.77
N GLY A 42 6.55 18.74 -12.24
CA GLY A 42 5.34 18.90 -13.05
C GLY A 42 4.92 17.62 -13.80
N GLU A 43 5.33 16.43 -13.34
CA GLU A 43 5.04 15.17 -14.01
C GLU A 43 3.55 14.81 -13.96
N GLY A 44 2.97 14.45 -15.12
CA GLY A 44 1.54 14.24 -15.24
C GLY A 44 1.02 12.97 -14.57
N PHE A 45 1.80 11.87 -14.58
CA PHE A 45 1.43 10.61 -13.94
C PHE A 45 2.56 10.02 -13.12
N ILE A 46 2.25 9.72 -11.87
CA ILE A 46 3.14 9.08 -10.92
C ILE A 46 2.43 7.83 -10.38
N LYS A 47 3.16 6.75 -10.14
CA LYS A 47 2.59 5.51 -9.63
C LYS A 47 3.39 4.98 -8.44
N VAL A 48 2.67 4.57 -7.39
CA VAL A 48 3.22 3.81 -6.27
C VAL A 48 2.47 2.51 -6.13
N THR A 49 3.17 1.38 -6.29
CA THR A 49 2.58 0.06 -6.09
C THR A 49 3.20 -0.66 -4.89
N GLY A 50 2.55 -1.68 -4.39
CA GLY A 50 3.03 -2.53 -3.31
C GLY A 50 1.96 -3.48 -2.81
N GLU A 51 2.37 -4.54 -2.14
CA GLU A 51 1.48 -5.56 -1.59
C GLU A 51 0.43 -5.01 -0.62
N VAL A 52 -0.64 -5.76 -0.42
CA VAL A 52 -1.68 -5.42 0.57
C VAL A 52 -1.06 -5.29 1.96
N GLY A 53 -1.32 -4.15 2.63
CA GLY A 53 -0.84 -3.93 4.00
C GLY A 53 0.61 -3.45 4.11
N THR A 54 1.27 -3.03 3.02
CA THR A 54 2.61 -2.39 3.04
C THR A 54 2.60 -0.95 3.52
N GLY A 55 1.43 -0.31 3.63
CA GLY A 55 1.30 1.06 4.13
C GLY A 55 1.07 2.11 3.05
N LYS A 56 0.68 1.74 1.83
CA LYS A 56 0.37 2.67 0.72
C LYS A 56 -0.61 3.76 1.10
N THR A 57 -1.76 3.40 1.66
CA THR A 57 -2.78 4.37 2.14
C THR A 57 -2.22 5.33 3.19
N LEU A 58 -1.33 4.84 4.07
CA LEU A 58 -0.70 5.68 5.07
C LEU A 58 0.32 6.64 4.43
N LEU A 59 1.06 6.16 3.44
CA LEU A 59 1.96 6.98 2.62
C LEU A 59 1.19 8.04 1.83
N CYS A 60 0.06 7.67 1.22
CA CYS A 60 -0.84 8.59 0.52
C CYS A 60 -1.34 9.72 1.44
N ARG A 61 -1.82 9.38 2.65
CA ARG A 61 -2.23 10.37 3.65
C ARG A 61 -1.07 11.24 4.13
N LYS A 62 0.13 10.67 4.26
CA LYS A 62 1.31 11.44 4.63
C LYS A 62 1.71 12.42 3.54
N LEU A 63 1.62 12.01 2.26
CA LEU A 63 1.83 12.89 1.12
C LEU A 63 0.79 14.02 1.13
N LEU A 64 -0.50 13.70 1.27
CA LEU A 64 -1.58 14.67 1.34
C LEU A 64 -1.27 15.76 2.38
N ASN A 65 -1.00 15.39 3.62
CA ASN A 65 -0.67 16.33 4.69
C ASN A 65 0.60 17.17 4.42
N GLN A 66 1.51 16.67 3.57
CA GLN A 66 2.77 17.37 3.27
C GLN A 66 2.62 18.38 2.13
N ILE A 67 1.74 18.12 1.16
CA ILE A 67 1.58 18.97 -0.05
C ILE A 67 0.37 19.90 0.02
N GLU A 68 -0.47 19.80 1.06
CA GLU A 68 -1.73 20.55 1.21
C GLU A 68 -1.55 22.08 1.19
N GLU A 69 -0.37 22.57 1.59
CA GLU A 69 -0.06 24.01 1.58
C GLU A 69 0.42 24.51 0.20
N ASP A 70 0.95 23.62 -0.65
CA ASP A 70 1.58 23.95 -1.93
C ASP A 70 0.73 23.58 -3.16
N TYR A 71 -0.28 22.73 -2.96
CA TYR A 71 -1.08 22.14 -4.03
C TYR A 71 -2.56 22.12 -3.69
N PHE A 72 -3.39 22.33 -4.69
CA PHE A 72 -4.82 22.04 -4.60
C PHE A 72 -5.03 20.53 -4.76
N VAL A 73 -5.41 19.84 -3.69
CA VAL A 73 -5.44 18.38 -3.68
C VAL A 73 -6.85 17.83 -3.78
N ALA A 74 -7.11 17.03 -4.81
CA ALA A 74 -8.29 16.18 -4.92
C ALA A 74 -7.92 14.74 -4.48
N TYR A 75 -8.63 14.15 -3.51
CA TYR A 75 -8.33 12.82 -2.98
C TYR A 75 -9.48 11.83 -3.17
N LEU A 76 -9.23 10.76 -3.91
CA LEU A 76 -10.18 9.68 -4.15
C LEU A 76 -9.76 8.42 -3.39
N PRO A 77 -10.35 8.16 -2.20
CA PRO A 77 -10.02 7.01 -1.38
C PRO A 77 -10.59 5.69 -1.91
N ASN A 78 -11.57 5.76 -2.82
CA ASN A 78 -12.23 4.59 -3.42
C ASN A 78 -12.25 4.75 -4.94
N SER A 79 -11.73 3.73 -5.62
CA SER A 79 -11.57 3.74 -7.08
C SER A 79 -12.58 2.83 -7.82
N TYR A 80 -13.64 2.33 -7.15
CA TYR A 80 -14.76 1.66 -7.80
C TYR A 80 -15.68 2.69 -8.46
N LEU A 81 -15.18 3.34 -9.51
CA LEU A 81 -15.87 4.41 -10.19
C LEU A 81 -15.98 4.11 -11.69
N SER A 82 -17.15 4.35 -12.28
CA SER A 82 -17.30 4.46 -13.72
C SER A 82 -16.61 5.73 -14.25
N PRO A 83 -16.37 5.88 -15.54
CA PRO A 83 -15.83 7.12 -16.11
C PRO A 83 -16.65 8.36 -15.77
N GLU A 84 -17.97 8.20 -15.65
CA GLU A 84 -18.90 9.29 -15.30
C GLU A 84 -18.77 9.67 -13.83
N GLU A 85 -18.78 8.67 -12.96
CA GLU A 85 -18.60 8.87 -11.51
C GLU A 85 -17.23 9.45 -11.18
N LEU A 86 -16.17 9.08 -11.94
CA LEU A 86 -14.85 9.68 -11.78
C LEU A 86 -14.87 11.19 -12.02
N ARG A 87 -15.54 11.66 -13.09
CA ARG A 87 -15.65 13.10 -13.39
C ARG A 87 -16.38 13.85 -12.27
N TRP A 88 -17.49 13.28 -11.81
CA TRP A 88 -18.24 13.83 -10.68
C TRP A 88 -17.41 13.87 -9.40
N ALA A 89 -16.69 12.82 -9.09
CA ALA A 89 -15.85 12.75 -7.92
C ALA A 89 -14.72 13.79 -7.98
N ILE A 90 -14.08 13.97 -9.12
CA ILE A 90 -13.05 15.00 -9.33
C ILE A 90 -13.67 16.42 -9.12
N ALA A 91 -14.82 16.70 -9.73
CA ALA A 91 -15.47 18.01 -9.57
C ALA A 91 -15.84 18.31 -8.11
N VAL A 92 -16.32 17.31 -7.37
CA VAL A 92 -16.66 17.45 -5.94
C VAL A 92 -15.41 17.69 -5.10
N GLU A 93 -14.34 16.90 -5.32
CA GLU A 93 -13.09 17.05 -4.59
C GLU A 93 -12.38 18.38 -4.90
N LEU A 94 -12.57 18.92 -6.09
CA LEU A 94 -12.12 20.27 -6.46
C LEU A 94 -13.02 21.38 -5.88
N GLY A 95 -14.06 21.05 -5.11
CA GLY A 95 -14.96 22.03 -4.52
C GLY A 95 -15.87 22.77 -5.50
N MET A 96 -16.05 22.22 -6.71
CA MET A 96 -16.88 22.86 -7.73
C MET A 96 -18.38 22.75 -7.38
N GLU A 97 -19.11 23.83 -7.50
CA GLU A 97 -20.57 23.82 -7.49
C GLU A 97 -21.10 23.39 -8.86
N VAL A 98 -21.45 22.12 -9.02
CA VAL A 98 -21.87 21.55 -10.30
C VAL A 98 -23.33 21.09 -10.24
N ASP A 99 -24.14 21.48 -11.24
CA ASP A 99 -25.50 21.00 -11.36
C ASP A 99 -25.52 19.51 -11.78
N LYS A 100 -26.20 18.68 -10.98
CA LYS A 100 -26.31 17.22 -11.20
C LYS A 100 -27.06 16.83 -12.50
N THR A 101 -27.68 17.80 -13.17
CA THR A 101 -28.37 17.59 -14.44
C THR A 101 -27.48 17.74 -15.66
N LEU A 102 -26.22 18.14 -15.47
CA LEU A 102 -25.27 18.32 -16.58
C LEU A 102 -24.95 17.02 -17.29
N ASP A 103 -24.86 17.07 -18.59
CA ASP A 103 -24.30 15.99 -19.37
C ASP A 103 -22.78 15.88 -19.18
N GLN A 104 -22.22 14.73 -19.52
CA GLN A 104 -20.81 14.40 -19.30
C GLN A 104 -19.83 15.29 -20.07
N GLN A 105 -20.24 15.81 -21.23
CA GLN A 105 -19.42 16.71 -22.03
C GLN A 105 -19.34 18.08 -21.37
N SER A 106 -20.48 18.63 -20.95
CA SER A 106 -20.57 19.90 -20.25
C SER A 106 -19.82 19.86 -18.91
N LEU A 107 -19.94 18.78 -18.16
CA LEU A 107 -19.18 18.55 -16.93
C LEU A 107 -17.66 18.56 -17.20
N SER A 108 -17.21 17.85 -18.23
CA SER A 108 -15.78 17.84 -18.60
C SER A 108 -15.26 19.21 -19.01
N GLN A 109 -16.07 20.01 -19.71
CA GLN A 109 -15.72 21.39 -20.09
C GLN A 109 -15.64 22.30 -18.87
N GLN A 110 -16.56 22.17 -17.91
CA GLN A 110 -16.52 22.96 -16.68
C GLN A 110 -15.30 22.61 -15.82
N ILE A 111 -14.96 21.32 -15.68
CA ILE A 111 -13.74 20.91 -14.97
C ILE A 111 -12.51 21.50 -15.65
N ASN A 112 -12.44 21.44 -16.98
CA ASN A 112 -11.31 22.00 -17.71
C ASN A 112 -11.19 23.52 -17.50
N HIS A 113 -12.29 24.25 -17.57
CA HIS A 113 -12.31 25.69 -17.32
C HIS A 113 -11.83 26.02 -15.91
N TYR A 114 -12.33 25.30 -14.90
CA TYR A 114 -11.93 25.47 -13.51
C TYR A 114 -10.45 25.19 -13.27
N LEU A 115 -9.90 24.14 -13.91
CA LEU A 115 -8.46 23.84 -13.84
C LEU A 115 -7.60 24.94 -14.47
N LEU A 116 -8.09 25.60 -15.53
CA LEU A 116 -7.41 26.78 -16.13
C LEU A 116 -7.45 27.99 -15.20
N GLU A 117 -8.58 28.25 -14.53
CA GLU A 117 -8.69 29.33 -13.53
C GLU A 117 -7.72 29.12 -12.38
N LEU A 118 -7.64 27.89 -11.83
CA LEU A 118 -6.67 27.54 -10.77
C LEU A 118 -5.22 27.77 -11.23
N GLN A 119 -4.90 27.42 -12.48
CA GLN A 119 -3.55 27.66 -13.02
C GLN A 119 -3.23 29.15 -13.18
N GLU A 120 -4.20 29.97 -13.61
CA GLU A 120 -4.04 31.44 -13.70
C GLU A 120 -3.73 32.07 -12.32
N ASP A 121 -4.27 31.44 -11.25
CA ASP A 121 -3.99 31.80 -9.85
C ASP A 121 -2.67 31.18 -9.32
N ASN A 122 -1.90 30.49 -10.17
CA ASN A 122 -0.69 29.73 -9.83
C ASN A 122 -0.91 28.56 -8.87
N GLU A 123 -2.14 28.05 -8.81
CA GLU A 123 -2.47 26.87 -8.01
C GLU A 123 -2.17 25.58 -8.81
N ARG A 124 -1.35 24.70 -8.25
CA ARG A 124 -1.05 23.39 -8.83
C ARG A 124 -2.04 22.35 -8.35
N VAL A 125 -2.66 21.62 -9.26
CA VAL A 125 -3.67 20.62 -8.91
C VAL A 125 -3.07 19.21 -8.92
N VAL A 126 -3.28 18.46 -7.82
CA VAL A 126 -2.87 17.05 -7.69
C VAL A 126 -4.08 16.18 -7.37
N LEU A 127 -4.29 15.16 -8.18
CA LEU A 127 -5.30 14.11 -7.96
C LEU A 127 -4.62 12.87 -7.37
N LEU A 128 -4.91 12.57 -6.11
CA LEU A 128 -4.46 11.35 -5.43
C LEU A 128 -5.56 10.28 -5.53
N ILE A 129 -5.23 9.12 -6.07
CA ILE A 129 -6.15 7.99 -6.19
C ILE A 129 -5.58 6.80 -5.42
N ASP A 130 -6.28 6.38 -4.35
CA ASP A 130 -5.93 5.16 -3.62
C ASP A 130 -6.69 3.94 -4.19
N GLU A 131 -6.15 2.74 -3.98
CA GLU A 131 -6.67 1.46 -4.51
C GLU A 131 -6.88 1.48 -6.04
N ALA A 132 -5.99 2.13 -6.80
CA ALA A 132 -6.13 2.37 -8.25
C ALA A 132 -6.24 1.08 -9.09
N GLN A 133 -5.89 -0.10 -8.57
CA GLN A 133 -6.15 -1.39 -9.23
C GLN A 133 -7.65 -1.68 -9.38
N CYS A 134 -8.52 -0.99 -8.62
CA CYS A 134 -9.98 -1.13 -8.72
C CYS A 134 -10.58 -0.37 -9.89
N LEU A 135 -9.87 0.62 -10.47
CA LEU A 135 -10.32 1.36 -11.65
C LEU A 135 -10.58 0.40 -12.84
N SER A 136 -11.68 0.60 -13.54
CA SER A 136 -11.96 -0.12 -14.79
C SER A 136 -11.01 0.33 -15.92
N TRP A 137 -10.96 -0.44 -17.02
CA TRP A 137 -10.20 -0.05 -18.21
C TRP A 137 -10.68 1.28 -18.79
N ASP A 138 -12.00 1.48 -18.83
CA ASP A 138 -12.64 2.68 -19.38
C ASP A 138 -12.39 3.89 -18.46
N THR A 139 -12.34 3.67 -17.16
CA THR A 139 -12.03 4.72 -16.16
C THR A 139 -10.55 5.12 -16.24
N LEU A 140 -9.62 4.17 -16.42
CA LEU A 140 -8.21 4.47 -16.67
C LEU A 140 -8.00 5.28 -17.95
N GLU A 141 -8.76 4.97 -19.01
CA GLU A 141 -8.72 5.73 -20.26
C GLU A 141 -9.32 7.13 -20.09
N ALA A 142 -10.43 7.25 -19.34
CA ALA A 142 -10.99 8.56 -18.99
C ALA A 142 -10.00 9.42 -18.21
N LEU A 143 -9.29 8.81 -17.25
CA LEU A 143 -8.25 9.48 -16.46
C LEU A 143 -7.10 9.98 -17.35
N ARG A 144 -6.69 9.18 -18.37
CA ARG A 144 -5.70 9.61 -19.36
C ARG A 144 -6.14 10.84 -20.11
N LEU A 145 -7.44 10.97 -20.44
CA LEU A 145 -7.96 12.14 -21.14
C LEU A 145 -7.90 13.40 -20.28
N PHE A 146 -8.11 13.32 -18.97
CA PHE A 146 -7.94 14.44 -18.07
C PHE A 146 -6.51 14.99 -18.06
N THR A 147 -5.50 14.15 -18.17
CA THR A 147 -4.10 14.59 -18.19
C THR A 147 -3.62 15.06 -19.56
N ASN A 148 -4.50 15.06 -20.58
CA ASN A 148 -4.27 15.79 -21.82
C ASN A 148 -4.52 17.29 -21.69
N LEU A 149 -5.11 17.70 -20.54
CA LEU A 149 -5.33 19.10 -20.24
C LEU A 149 -4.01 19.74 -19.86
N GLU A 150 -3.37 20.38 -20.83
CA GLU A 150 -2.09 21.05 -20.68
C GLU A 150 -2.12 22.37 -21.43
N THR A 151 -1.39 23.34 -20.91
CA THR A 151 -1.04 24.55 -21.64
C THR A 151 0.17 24.27 -22.53
N GLU A 152 0.72 25.26 -23.19
CA GLU A 152 1.96 25.12 -23.97
C GLU A 152 3.18 24.74 -23.09
N THR A 153 3.10 25.00 -21.78
CA THR A 153 4.24 24.87 -20.87
C THR A 153 4.00 23.95 -19.68
N GLU A 154 2.75 23.77 -19.24
CA GLU A 154 2.45 23.09 -17.98
C GLU A 154 1.22 22.18 -18.07
N LYS A 155 1.18 21.16 -17.22
CA LYS A 155 0.03 20.30 -17.03
C LYS A 155 -0.94 20.90 -16.01
N LEU A 156 -2.23 20.91 -16.34
CA LEU A 156 -3.26 21.47 -15.47
C LEU A 156 -3.54 20.56 -14.25
N ILE A 157 -3.26 19.27 -14.36
CA ILE A 157 -3.49 18.29 -13.28
C ILE A 157 -2.40 17.22 -13.29
N GLN A 158 -1.86 16.92 -12.13
CA GLN A 158 -0.95 15.82 -11.88
C GLN A 158 -1.70 14.69 -11.18
N VAL A 159 -1.44 13.44 -11.55
CA VAL A 159 -2.15 12.26 -11.01
C VAL A 159 -1.18 11.32 -10.34
N VAL A 160 -1.45 10.98 -9.08
CA VAL A 160 -0.70 9.99 -8.31
C VAL A 160 -1.59 8.78 -8.06
N LEU A 161 -1.17 7.63 -8.58
CA LEU A 161 -1.86 6.35 -8.44
C LEU A 161 -1.20 5.51 -7.35
N PHE A 162 -1.93 5.23 -6.27
CA PHE A 162 -1.55 4.23 -5.28
C PHE A 162 -2.32 2.95 -5.55
N GLY A 163 -1.62 1.83 -5.73
CA GLY A 163 -2.26 0.57 -6.08
C GLY A 163 -1.51 -0.68 -5.63
N GLN A 164 -2.16 -1.82 -5.79
CA GLN A 164 -1.59 -3.14 -5.58
C GLN A 164 -0.84 -3.59 -6.86
N PRO A 165 -0.02 -4.67 -6.82
CA PRO A 165 0.69 -5.17 -8.00
C PRO A 165 -0.23 -5.47 -9.20
N GLU A 166 -1.51 -5.75 -8.97
CA GLU A 166 -2.53 -5.95 -10.01
C GLU A 166 -2.74 -4.69 -10.87
N LEU A 167 -2.40 -3.50 -10.36
CA LEU A 167 -2.36 -2.28 -11.16
C LEU A 167 -1.28 -2.38 -12.25
N ASP A 168 -0.11 -2.93 -11.93
CA ASP A 168 0.97 -3.13 -12.89
C ASP A 168 0.57 -4.11 -14.00
N GLU A 169 -0.13 -5.20 -13.63
CA GLU A 169 -0.69 -6.17 -14.58
C GLU A 169 -1.73 -5.51 -15.49
N LYS A 170 -2.62 -4.69 -14.92
CA LYS A 170 -3.58 -3.89 -15.70
C LYS A 170 -2.86 -2.96 -16.68
N LEU A 171 -1.91 -2.17 -16.21
CA LEU A 171 -1.17 -1.22 -17.03
C LEU A 171 -0.30 -1.89 -18.11
N ALA A 172 0.04 -3.17 -17.95
CA ALA A 172 0.73 -3.95 -18.98
C ALA A 172 -0.15 -4.27 -20.20
N ASN A 173 -1.49 -4.21 -20.06
CA ASN A 173 -2.42 -4.50 -21.14
C ASN A 173 -2.36 -3.46 -22.27
N SER A 174 -2.53 -3.92 -23.51
CA SER A 174 -2.52 -3.06 -24.71
C SER A 174 -3.59 -1.98 -24.71
N LYS A 175 -4.75 -2.21 -24.04
CA LYS A 175 -5.86 -1.26 -23.95
C LYS A 175 -5.47 0.07 -23.33
N VAL A 176 -4.54 0.05 -22.36
CA VAL A 176 -4.08 1.26 -21.63
C VAL A 176 -2.61 1.58 -21.90
N ARG A 177 -2.09 1.14 -23.04
CA ARG A 177 -0.71 1.40 -23.45
C ARG A 177 -0.34 2.87 -23.44
N GLN A 178 -1.26 3.74 -23.87
CA GLN A 178 -1.02 5.18 -23.92
C GLN A 178 -0.92 5.80 -22.51
N LEU A 179 -1.75 5.35 -21.55
CA LEU A 179 -1.63 5.75 -20.16
C LEU A 179 -0.29 5.31 -19.57
N ARG A 180 0.09 4.04 -19.80
CA ARG A 180 1.39 3.51 -19.32
C ARG A 180 2.58 4.33 -19.82
N GLN A 181 2.55 4.83 -21.06
CA GLN A 181 3.62 5.66 -21.61
C GLN A 181 3.72 7.05 -20.97
N ARG A 182 2.68 7.48 -20.26
CA ARG A 182 2.64 8.76 -19.54
C ARG A 182 3.08 8.68 -18.09
N ILE A 183 3.21 7.47 -17.56
CA ILE A 183 3.74 7.26 -16.22
C ILE A 183 5.25 7.43 -16.28
N SER A 184 5.73 8.60 -15.86
CA SER A 184 7.15 8.95 -15.87
C SER A 184 7.88 8.43 -14.63
N PHE A 185 7.21 8.45 -13.49
CA PHE A 185 7.78 7.97 -12.22
C PHE A 185 6.96 6.81 -11.66
N SER A 186 7.68 5.79 -11.20
CA SER A 186 7.09 4.59 -10.61
C SER A 186 7.94 4.12 -9.45
N TYR A 187 7.31 3.88 -8.30
CA TYR A 187 7.96 3.28 -7.14
C TYR A 187 7.21 2.04 -6.69
N SER A 188 7.95 0.96 -6.37
CA SER A 188 7.37 -0.26 -5.80
C SER A 188 7.75 -0.36 -4.33
N LEU A 189 6.76 -0.19 -3.45
CA LEU A 189 6.93 -0.24 -2.01
C LEU A 189 7.17 -1.69 -1.56
N ARG A 190 8.41 -2.00 -1.24
CA ARG A 190 8.82 -3.33 -0.79
C ARG A 190 8.37 -3.63 0.64
N ALA A 191 8.28 -4.90 0.95
CA ALA A 191 8.12 -5.35 2.33
C ALA A 191 9.35 -5.02 3.20
N MET A 192 9.14 -4.93 4.51
CA MET A 192 10.18 -4.68 5.49
C MET A 192 11.18 -5.85 5.58
N THR A 193 12.44 -5.53 5.73
CA THR A 193 13.50 -6.49 6.13
C THR A 193 13.27 -6.95 7.58
N ALA A 194 13.97 -8.01 7.98
CA ALA A 194 13.85 -8.53 9.35
C ALA A 194 14.30 -7.52 10.42
N SER A 195 15.30 -6.69 10.13
CA SER A 195 15.77 -5.61 11.00
C SER A 195 14.76 -4.47 11.10
N GLU A 196 14.16 -4.10 9.97
CA GLU A 196 13.10 -3.08 9.92
C GLU A 196 11.84 -3.54 10.69
N VAL A 197 11.48 -4.82 10.64
CA VAL A 197 10.36 -5.36 11.46
C VAL A 197 10.64 -5.23 12.95
N ILE A 198 11.86 -5.55 13.40
CA ILE A 198 12.23 -5.39 14.82
C ILE A 198 12.15 -3.91 15.21
N TYR A 199 12.71 -3.02 14.41
CA TYR A 199 12.63 -1.58 14.63
C TYR A 199 11.17 -1.09 14.67
N TYR A 200 10.34 -1.50 13.69
CA TYR A 200 8.94 -1.16 13.60
C TYR A 200 8.13 -1.57 14.84
N ILE A 201 8.32 -2.81 15.34
CA ILE A 201 7.65 -3.28 16.56
C ILE A 201 7.99 -2.38 17.74
N ASN A 202 9.29 -2.07 17.94
CA ASN A 202 9.76 -1.23 19.04
C ASN A 202 9.25 0.21 18.91
N HIS A 203 9.30 0.79 17.71
CA HIS A 203 8.78 2.13 17.44
C HIS A 203 7.30 2.24 17.82
N ARG A 204 6.46 1.27 17.38
CA ARG A 204 5.03 1.28 17.70
C ARG A 204 4.75 1.14 19.20
N LEU A 205 5.54 0.36 19.91
CA LEU A 205 5.45 0.25 21.37
C LEU A 205 5.85 1.56 22.07
N GLN A 206 6.91 2.23 21.60
CA GLN A 206 7.35 3.52 22.12
C GLN A 206 6.30 4.62 21.93
N VAL A 207 5.71 4.73 20.73
CA VAL A 207 4.62 5.66 20.45
C VAL A 207 3.43 5.39 21.36
N ALA A 208 3.12 4.11 21.62
CA ALA A 208 2.07 3.71 22.55
C ALA A 208 2.43 3.90 24.04
N GLY A 209 3.54 4.56 24.37
CA GLY A 209 3.95 4.87 25.73
C GLY A 209 4.71 3.76 26.48
N PHE A 210 5.13 2.69 25.78
CA PHE A 210 5.88 1.60 26.41
C PHE A 210 7.34 2.00 26.69
N ASN A 211 7.68 2.19 27.98
CA ASN A 211 9.01 2.64 28.43
C ASN A 211 9.78 1.57 29.24
N GLN A 212 9.39 0.30 29.12
CA GLN A 212 10.00 -0.80 29.86
C GLN A 212 10.98 -1.62 28.97
N PRO A 213 11.85 -2.47 29.55
CA PRO A 213 12.69 -3.34 28.75
C PRO A 213 11.86 -4.32 27.91
N LEU A 214 12.35 -4.59 26.72
CA LEU A 214 11.84 -5.41 25.60
C LEU A 214 10.64 -6.32 25.90
N LEU A 215 9.44 -5.91 25.50
CA LEU A 215 8.24 -6.75 25.51
C LEU A 215 8.34 -7.87 24.44
N PHE A 216 8.96 -7.54 23.32
CA PHE A 216 9.34 -8.47 22.27
C PHE A 216 10.88 -8.54 22.16
N THR A 217 11.46 -9.71 22.35
CA THR A 217 12.91 -9.90 22.11
C THR A 217 13.23 -9.89 20.61
N ASN A 218 14.50 -9.61 20.24
CA ASN A 218 14.93 -9.67 18.84
C ASN A 218 14.65 -11.05 18.18
N ARG A 219 14.77 -12.15 18.93
CA ARG A 219 14.42 -13.49 18.43
C ARG A 219 12.94 -13.62 18.06
N LEU A 220 12.05 -13.01 18.83
CA LEU A 220 10.61 -12.96 18.54
C LEU A 220 10.33 -12.08 17.33
N GLY A 221 10.99 -10.93 17.25
CA GLY A 221 10.91 -10.04 16.09
C GLY A 221 11.32 -10.76 14.78
N LEU A 222 12.42 -11.51 14.80
CA LEU A 222 12.85 -12.33 13.65
C LEU A 222 11.82 -13.40 13.27
N LYS A 223 11.18 -14.04 14.27
CA LYS A 223 10.12 -15.04 14.02
C LYS A 223 8.88 -14.37 13.39
N ILE A 224 8.48 -13.21 13.90
CA ILE A 224 7.38 -12.40 13.35
C ILE A 224 7.72 -11.94 11.94
N ALA A 225 8.93 -11.44 11.69
CA ALA A 225 9.38 -10.99 10.37
C ALA A 225 9.25 -12.10 9.31
N ARG A 226 9.68 -13.33 9.64
CA ARG A 226 9.54 -14.47 8.73
C ARG A 226 8.08 -14.83 8.46
N ALA A 227 7.24 -14.85 9.50
CA ALA A 227 5.84 -15.24 9.38
C ALA A 227 5.00 -14.18 8.65
N SER A 228 5.28 -12.89 8.90
CA SER A 228 4.60 -11.75 8.25
C SER A 228 5.15 -11.43 6.86
N ARG A 229 6.26 -12.05 6.44
CA ARG A 229 6.99 -11.70 5.21
C ARG A 229 7.38 -10.22 5.15
N GLY A 230 7.51 -9.56 6.30
CA GLY A 230 7.80 -8.14 6.41
C GLY A 230 6.62 -7.22 6.08
N ILE A 231 5.39 -7.73 5.97
CA ILE A 231 4.19 -6.93 5.70
C ILE A 231 3.70 -6.28 6.99
N PRO A 232 3.68 -4.94 7.11
CA PRO A 232 3.31 -4.21 8.33
C PRO A 232 1.97 -4.64 8.94
N ARG A 233 0.94 -4.83 8.12
CA ARG A 233 -0.38 -5.28 8.57
C ARG A 233 -0.31 -6.65 9.27
N LEU A 234 0.44 -7.59 8.71
CA LEU A 234 0.62 -8.91 9.33
C LEU A 234 1.46 -8.85 10.60
N VAL A 235 2.50 -7.99 10.63
CA VAL A 235 3.26 -7.72 11.86
C VAL A 235 2.34 -7.24 12.97
N ASN A 236 1.45 -6.27 12.69
CA ASN A 236 0.49 -5.77 13.66
C ASN A 236 -0.45 -6.86 14.16
N ILE A 237 -1.02 -7.68 13.27
CA ILE A 237 -1.92 -8.78 13.64
C ILE A 237 -1.20 -9.76 14.56
N LEU A 238 0.02 -10.19 14.21
CA LEU A 238 0.78 -11.15 14.98
C LEU A 238 1.18 -10.60 16.35
N CYS A 239 1.64 -9.34 16.42
CA CYS A 239 2.01 -8.69 17.67
C CYS A 239 0.80 -8.49 18.57
N HIS A 240 -0.33 -8.03 18.03
CA HIS A 240 -1.58 -7.84 18.79
C HIS A 240 -2.08 -9.16 19.39
N LYS A 241 -2.17 -10.23 18.59
CA LYS A 241 -2.57 -11.56 19.05
C LYS A 241 -1.61 -12.12 20.12
N ALA A 242 -0.29 -11.94 19.94
CA ALA A 242 0.69 -12.38 20.92
C ALA A 242 0.58 -11.63 22.25
N LEU A 243 0.28 -10.32 22.24
CA LEU A 243 0.01 -9.53 23.44
C LEU A 243 -1.28 -9.99 24.15
N LEU A 244 -2.35 -10.25 23.41
CA LEU A 244 -3.59 -10.75 23.97
C LEU A 244 -3.39 -12.09 24.70
N GLN A 245 -2.60 -12.98 24.13
CA GLN A 245 -2.30 -14.28 24.76
C GLN A 245 -1.44 -14.14 26.00
N ALA A 246 -0.38 -13.29 25.96
CA ALA A 246 0.46 -13.00 27.11
C ALA A 246 -0.37 -12.39 28.27
N TYR A 247 -1.29 -11.47 27.93
CA TYR A 247 -2.25 -10.90 28.89
C TYR A 247 -3.17 -11.97 29.49
N GLY A 248 -3.74 -12.85 28.67
CA GLY A 248 -4.60 -13.94 29.12
C GLY A 248 -3.92 -14.94 30.07
N GLU A 249 -2.60 -15.13 29.89
CA GLU A 249 -1.76 -15.97 30.78
C GLU A 249 -1.18 -15.18 31.99
N GLY A 250 -1.47 -13.88 32.13
CA GLY A 250 -0.94 -13.02 33.21
C GLY A 250 0.57 -12.77 33.16
N LEU A 251 1.19 -12.89 31.96
CA LEU A 251 2.63 -12.74 31.77
C LEU A 251 3.00 -11.35 31.26
N ASN A 252 3.92 -10.68 31.95
CA ASN A 252 4.40 -9.33 31.60
C ASN A 252 5.36 -9.29 30.38
N LYS A 253 5.54 -10.41 29.68
CA LYS A 253 6.40 -10.54 28.50
C LYS A 253 5.81 -11.51 27.50
N VAL A 254 6.07 -11.24 26.22
CA VAL A 254 5.71 -12.17 25.14
C VAL A 254 6.73 -13.32 25.07
N THR A 255 6.23 -14.53 24.93
CA THR A 255 7.03 -15.75 24.83
C THR A 255 7.01 -16.33 23.41
N PRO A 256 7.95 -17.24 23.05
CA PRO A 256 7.91 -17.95 21.76
C PRO A 256 6.63 -18.73 21.51
N ARG A 257 5.94 -19.20 22.56
CA ARG A 257 4.66 -19.88 22.50
C ARG A 257 3.56 -18.94 22.02
N HIS A 258 3.47 -17.74 22.58
CA HIS A 258 2.47 -16.73 22.18
C HIS A 258 2.60 -16.36 20.70
N VAL A 259 3.84 -16.13 20.22
CA VAL A 259 4.09 -15.85 18.79
C VAL A 259 3.72 -17.06 17.92
N HIS A 260 4.02 -18.29 18.38
CA HIS A 260 3.65 -19.49 17.63
C HIS A 260 2.13 -19.65 17.49
N LEU A 261 1.39 -19.43 18.58
CA LEU A 261 -0.06 -19.50 18.57
C LEU A 261 -0.67 -18.37 17.70
N ALA A 262 -0.12 -17.16 17.77
CA ALA A 262 -0.56 -16.05 16.92
C ALA A 262 -0.37 -16.38 15.42
N ILE A 263 0.77 -16.98 15.04
CA ILE A 263 1.03 -17.43 13.67
C ILE A 263 0.05 -18.54 13.26
N ALA A 264 -0.18 -19.53 14.12
CA ALA A 264 -1.09 -20.64 13.85
C ALA A 264 -2.55 -20.20 13.68
N ASP A 265 -2.95 -19.12 14.36
CA ASP A 265 -4.29 -18.53 14.29
C ASP A 265 -4.46 -17.49 13.15
N THR A 266 -3.41 -17.19 12.38
CA THR A 266 -3.45 -16.24 11.28
C THR A 266 -3.38 -16.95 9.94
N GLU A 267 -4.48 -16.93 9.16
CA GLU A 267 -4.59 -17.70 7.91
C GLU A 267 -3.55 -17.32 6.86
N ASP A 268 -3.29 -16.03 6.70
CA ASP A 268 -2.30 -15.53 5.73
C ASP A 268 -0.87 -16.00 6.02
N CYS A 269 -0.59 -16.38 7.28
CA CYS A 269 0.68 -17.00 7.66
C CYS A 269 0.73 -18.49 7.37
N LYS A 270 -0.43 -19.20 7.33
CA LYS A 270 -0.51 -20.64 7.07
C LYS A 270 -0.31 -20.99 5.59
N LYS A 271 -0.85 -20.20 4.67
CA LYS A 271 -0.81 -20.46 3.22
C LYS A 271 0.62 -20.53 2.65
N HIS A 272 1.57 -19.87 3.26
CA HIS A 272 2.96 -19.86 2.78
C HIS A 272 3.74 -21.15 3.11
N HIS A 273 3.33 -21.92 4.14
CA HIS A 273 3.97 -23.21 4.45
C HIS A 273 3.49 -24.36 3.56
N ALA A 274 2.26 -24.30 3.03
CA ALA A 274 1.72 -25.37 2.20
C ALA A 274 2.36 -25.47 0.80
N ASN A 275 2.75 -24.35 0.21
CA ASN A 275 3.31 -24.35 -1.16
C ASN A 275 4.71 -24.95 -1.28
N HIS A 276 5.52 -24.94 -0.21
CA HIS A 276 6.87 -25.51 -0.28
C HIS A 276 6.89 -27.05 -0.19
N TYR A 277 5.96 -27.65 0.52
CA TYR A 277 5.90 -29.11 0.62
C TYR A 277 5.53 -29.79 -0.71
N TRP A 278 4.71 -29.13 -1.54
CA TRP A 278 4.36 -29.65 -2.87
C TRP A 278 5.58 -29.70 -3.81
N ALA A 279 6.47 -28.72 -3.76
CA ALA A 279 7.68 -28.69 -4.57
C ALA A 279 8.65 -29.82 -4.17
N TYR A 280 8.83 -30.06 -2.87
CA TYR A 280 9.68 -31.14 -2.36
C TYR A 280 9.10 -32.53 -2.64
N SER A 281 7.77 -32.71 -2.57
CA SER A 281 7.14 -33.97 -2.89
C SER A 281 7.25 -34.31 -4.39
N LEU A 282 7.09 -33.36 -5.29
CA LEU A 282 7.31 -33.55 -6.73
C LEU A 282 8.77 -33.90 -7.05
N LEU A 283 9.72 -33.28 -6.38
CA LEU A 283 11.15 -33.57 -6.54
C LEU A 283 11.50 -34.99 -6.05
N ALA A 284 10.94 -35.42 -4.92
CA ALA A 284 11.12 -36.75 -4.40
C ALA A 284 10.53 -37.85 -5.32
N ILE A 285 9.34 -37.57 -5.91
CA ILE A 285 8.69 -38.50 -6.85
C ILE A 285 9.52 -38.63 -8.14
N SER A 286 10.07 -37.51 -8.65
CA SER A 286 10.89 -37.53 -9.88
C SER A 286 12.21 -38.30 -9.66
N VAL A 287 12.87 -38.09 -8.51
CA VAL A 287 14.10 -38.83 -8.17
C VAL A 287 13.81 -40.35 -8.02
N PHE A 288 12.68 -40.70 -7.39
CA PHE A 288 12.28 -42.10 -7.24
C PHE A 288 11.98 -42.75 -8.60
N ALA A 289 11.27 -42.04 -9.50
CA ALA A 289 10.99 -42.56 -10.85
C ALA A 289 12.27 -42.78 -11.68
N ILE A 290 13.26 -41.90 -11.57
CA ILE A 290 14.55 -42.02 -12.25
C ILE A 290 15.32 -43.24 -11.69
N ALA A 291 15.33 -43.44 -10.38
CA ALA A 291 15.98 -44.58 -9.75
C ALA A 291 15.36 -45.92 -10.16
N VAL A 292 14.02 -45.98 -10.25
CA VAL A 292 13.30 -47.20 -10.72
C VAL A 292 13.61 -47.48 -12.19
N MET A 293 13.64 -46.46 -13.07
CA MET A 293 14.02 -46.66 -14.48
C MET A 293 15.46 -47.11 -14.65
N TRP A 294 16.38 -46.63 -13.79
CA TRP A 294 17.78 -47.01 -13.85
C TRP A 294 17.99 -48.48 -13.40
N LEU A 295 17.29 -48.92 -12.35
CA LEU A 295 17.29 -50.30 -11.89
C LEU A 295 16.68 -51.24 -12.93
N TRP A 296 15.61 -50.85 -13.60
CA TRP A 296 14.96 -51.65 -14.63
C TRP A 296 15.85 -51.88 -15.86
N ARG A 297 16.67 -50.86 -16.21
CA ARG A 297 17.65 -50.95 -17.30
C ARG A 297 18.85 -51.87 -17.00
N GLN A 298 19.14 -52.15 -15.72
CA GLN A 298 20.20 -53.09 -15.34
C GLN A 298 19.72 -54.55 -15.33
N TRP A 299 18.43 -54.81 -15.36
CA TRP A 299 17.82 -56.15 -15.34
C TRP A 299 17.43 -56.66 -16.74
N LEU A 300 17.50 -55.82 -17.74
CA LEU A 300 17.36 -56.15 -19.18
C LEU A 300 18.73 -56.20 -19.86
#